data_375329c6f5d5d67c03b81f33a6b26ed0
#
_entry.id   375329c6f5d5d67c03b81f33a6b26ed0
#
_cell.length_a   1.000
_cell.length_b   1.000
_cell.length_c   1.000
_cell.angle_alpha   90.00
_cell.angle_beta   90.00
_cell.angle_gamma   90.00
#
_symmetry.space_group_name_H-M   'P 1'
#
loop_
_entity.id
_entity.type
_entity.pdbx_description
1 polymer ?
#
loop_
_entity_poly.entity_id
_entity_poly.type
_entity_poly.pdbx_seq_one_letter_code
_entity_poly.pdbx_strand_id
1 'polypeptide(L)'
;GSEMCKETGYADTAYKLLLQPDAPGWLYEVGKGATTVWETWTGIDENGKPHESLNHYSYGAICGWLFGGVCGIRYTDGALAIAPTPDKSLGWAKAAYDSPAGRIVSGWRYDGDAVTYEFEIPANLTADVTLPDGRKFTLAPGKHTV
;
A
#
# COMPACT_ATOMS: atom_id res chain seq x y z
N GLY A 1 12.00 0.47 -7.79
CA GLY A 1 12.34 -0.66 -6.94
C GLY A 1 11.12 -1.40 -6.42
N SER A 2 10.18 -0.70 -5.77
CA SER A 2 8.96 -1.31 -5.20
C SER A 2 8.01 -1.85 -6.27
N GLU A 3 7.88 -1.19 -7.41
CA GLU A 3 7.08 -1.70 -8.53
C GLU A 3 7.71 -2.94 -9.17
N MET A 4 9.03 -2.94 -9.36
CA MET A 4 9.75 -4.13 -9.84
C MET A 4 9.56 -5.32 -8.89
N CYS A 5 9.61 -5.12 -7.58
CA CYS A 5 9.38 -6.19 -6.61
C CYS A 5 7.97 -6.81 -6.74
N LYS A 6 6.97 -6.00 -7.05
CA LYS A 6 5.59 -6.45 -7.28
C LYS A 6 5.44 -7.24 -8.57
N GLU A 7 6.01 -6.75 -9.66
CA GLU A 7 5.91 -7.37 -11.00
C GLU A 7 6.70 -8.68 -11.09
N THR A 8 7.77 -8.80 -10.31
CA THR A 8 8.68 -9.95 -10.34
C THR A 8 8.46 -10.97 -9.22
N GLY A 9 7.44 -10.79 -8.37
CA GLY A 9 7.12 -11.72 -7.27
C GLY A 9 7.97 -11.55 -6.01
N TYR A 10 8.73 -10.44 -5.88
CA TYR A 10 9.55 -10.14 -4.69
C TYR A 10 8.82 -9.29 -3.64
N ALA A 11 7.54 -9.59 -3.39
CA ALA A 11 6.73 -8.87 -2.39
C ALA A 11 7.38 -8.89 -1.00
N ASP A 12 7.93 -10.03 -0.57
CA ASP A 12 8.63 -10.16 0.71
C ASP A 12 9.79 -9.17 0.87
N THR A 13 10.54 -8.93 -0.21
CA THR A 13 11.64 -7.95 -0.21
C THR A 13 11.09 -6.53 -0.09
N ALA A 14 9.97 -6.23 -0.77
CA ALA A 14 9.33 -4.93 -0.67
C ALA A 14 8.80 -4.65 0.75
N TYR A 15 8.21 -5.65 1.41
CA TYR A 15 7.77 -5.52 2.81
C TYR A 15 8.94 -5.36 3.77
N LYS A 16 10.04 -6.10 3.57
CA LYS A 16 11.27 -5.91 4.38
C LYS A 16 11.82 -4.49 4.27
N LEU A 17 11.83 -3.92 3.07
CA LEU A 17 12.26 -2.53 2.86
C LEU A 17 11.29 -1.55 3.53
N LEU A 18 9.97 -1.75 3.38
CA LEU A 18 8.95 -0.90 3.98
C LEU A 18 9.06 -0.86 5.50
N LEU A 19 9.33 -2.00 6.12
CA LEU A 19 9.32 -2.19 7.57
C LEU A 19 10.71 -2.08 8.21
N GLN A 20 11.73 -1.68 7.45
CA GLN A 20 13.09 -1.49 7.97
C GLN A 20 13.15 -0.28 8.91
N PRO A 21 13.53 -0.47 10.20
CA PRO A 21 13.55 0.61 11.17
C PRO A 21 14.80 1.50 11.08
N ASP A 22 15.87 0.97 10.49
CA ASP A 22 17.15 1.67 10.36
C ASP A 22 17.29 2.37 9.00
N ALA A 23 18.18 3.36 8.92
CA ALA A 23 18.54 3.96 7.64
C ALA A 23 19.33 2.94 6.76
N PRO A 24 19.05 2.88 5.46
CA PRO A 24 18.04 3.64 4.71
C PRO A 24 16.63 3.03 4.84
N GLY A 25 15.64 3.79 5.29
CA GLY A 25 14.28 3.27 5.43
C GLY A 25 13.26 4.31 5.89
N TRP A 26 12.02 4.17 5.47
CA TRP A 26 10.93 5.09 5.83
C TRP A 26 10.65 5.10 7.34
N LEU A 27 10.74 3.93 8.01
CA LEU A 27 10.50 3.88 9.45
C LEU A 27 11.61 4.56 10.26
N TYR A 28 12.84 4.68 9.71
CA TYR A 28 13.87 5.52 10.31
C TYR A 28 13.42 6.99 10.37
N GLU A 29 12.91 7.53 9.26
CA GLU A 29 12.38 8.90 9.22
C GLU A 29 11.24 9.08 10.21
N VAL A 30 10.28 8.13 10.24
CA VAL A 30 9.16 8.12 11.20
C VAL A 30 9.68 8.09 12.64
N GLY A 31 10.69 7.27 12.95
CA GLY A 31 11.33 7.18 14.25
C GLY A 31 12.02 8.48 14.68
N LYS A 32 12.41 9.32 13.73
CA LYS A 32 12.95 10.67 13.96
C LYS A 32 11.87 11.76 14.05
N GLY A 33 10.60 11.38 13.99
CA GLY A 33 9.45 12.30 14.08
C GLY A 33 9.09 12.98 12.76
N ALA A 34 9.48 12.40 11.62
CA ALA A 34 9.10 12.91 10.31
C ALA A 34 7.57 12.94 10.14
N THR A 35 7.06 14.05 9.63
CA THR A 35 5.65 14.24 9.22
C THR A 35 5.49 14.32 7.70
N THR A 36 6.62 14.30 7.00
CA THR A 36 6.72 14.37 5.54
C THR A 36 7.81 13.40 5.09
N VAL A 37 7.82 13.04 3.81
CA VAL A 37 8.89 12.21 3.24
C VAL A 37 10.09 13.09 2.91
N TRP A 38 11.26 12.71 3.38
CA TRP A 38 12.50 13.47 3.20
C TRP A 38 13.16 13.16 1.84
N GLU A 39 14.00 14.06 1.37
CA GLU A 39 14.79 13.89 0.15
C GLU A 39 15.90 12.85 0.33
N THR A 40 16.46 12.76 1.52
CA THR A 40 17.50 11.80 1.89
C THR A 40 17.11 11.04 3.16
N TRP A 41 17.52 9.78 3.26
CA TRP A 41 17.19 8.93 4.41
C TRP A 41 17.68 9.48 5.76
N THR A 42 18.69 10.33 5.73
CA THR A 42 19.29 10.99 6.90
C THR A 42 19.04 12.49 6.90
N GLY A 43 17.85 12.91 6.42
CA GLY A 43 17.48 14.33 6.31
C GLY A 43 17.55 15.12 7.62
N ILE A 44 17.58 14.46 8.78
CA ILE A 44 17.94 15.04 10.08
C ILE A 44 19.12 14.24 10.62
N ASP A 45 20.22 14.92 10.91
CA ASP A 45 21.44 14.29 11.44
C ASP A 45 21.35 13.93 12.93
N GLU A 46 22.42 13.36 13.46
CA GLU A 46 22.52 12.92 14.87
C GLU A 46 22.35 14.08 15.86
N ASN A 47 22.64 15.32 15.44
CA ASN A 47 22.52 16.54 16.25
C ASN A 47 21.14 17.21 16.08
N GLY A 48 20.23 16.60 15.33
CA GLY A 48 18.92 17.15 15.04
C GLY A 48 18.92 18.27 13.98
N LYS A 49 20.03 18.42 13.22
CA LYS A 49 20.14 19.43 12.18
C LYS A 49 19.56 18.90 10.87
N PRO A 50 18.63 19.63 10.22
CA PRO A 50 18.11 19.24 8.92
C PRO A 50 19.15 19.46 7.81
N HIS A 51 19.19 18.49 6.89
CA HIS A 51 19.95 18.50 5.65
C HIS A 51 19.00 18.26 4.49
N GLU A 52 19.21 18.92 3.38
CA GLU A 52 18.39 18.82 2.18
C GLU A 52 16.89 19.12 2.46
N SER A 53 16.02 18.72 1.55
CA SER A 53 14.58 18.95 1.72
C SER A 53 13.95 17.93 2.66
N LEU A 54 13.19 18.41 3.65
CA LEU A 54 12.37 17.54 4.50
C LEU A 54 10.97 17.30 3.92
N ASN A 55 10.70 17.72 2.69
CA ASN A 55 9.44 17.45 1.99
C ASN A 55 9.73 17.22 0.50
N HIS A 56 9.95 15.98 0.13
CA HIS A 56 10.35 15.61 -1.22
C HIS A 56 9.60 14.37 -1.72
N TYR A 57 9.22 14.38 -2.99
CA TYR A 57 8.34 13.34 -3.56
C TYR A 57 9.04 12.02 -3.90
N SER A 58 10.37 11.99 -4.07
CA SER A 58 11.10 10.83 -4.61
C SER A 58 10.79 9.54 -3.86
N TYR A 59 11.00 9.51 -2.55
CA TYR A 59 10.69 8.33 -1.75
C TYR A 59 9.20 8.18 -1.45
N GLY A 60 8.40 9.23 -1.68
CA GLY A 60 6.95 9.21 -1.62
C GLY A 60 6.31 8.34 -2.72
N ALA A 61 7.06 7.98 -3.76
CA ALA A 61 6.62 7.03 -4.80
C ALA A 61 6.19 5.66 -4.23
N ILE A 62 6.63 5.29 -3.01
CA ILE A 62 6.16 4.09 -2.30
C ILE A 62 4.63 4.08 -2.13
N CYS A 63 3.98 5.23 -2.06
CA CYS A 63 2.52 5.34 -1.95
C CYS A 63 1.81 4.65 -3.12
N GLY A 64 2.35 4.71 -4.33
CA GLY A 64 1.83 3.97 -5.49
C GLY A 64 1.77 2.46 -5.24
N TRP A 65 2.81 1.91 -4.60
CA TRP A 65 2.83 0.51 -4.22
C TRP A 65 1.89 0.18 -3.05
N LEU A 66 1.75 1.07 -2.07
CA LEU A 66 0.81 0.87 -0.95
C LEU A 66 -0.63 0.75 -1.46
N PHE A 67 -1.04 1.60 -2.40
CA PHE A 67 -2.38 1.54 -3.01
C PHE A 67 -2.52 0.37 -4.00
N GLY A 68 -1.64 0.30 -5.01
CA GLY A 68 -1.75 -0.64 -6.13
C GLY A 68 -1.17 -2.03 -5.88
N GLY A 69 -0.33 -2.20 -4.86
CA GLY A 69 0.28 -3.47 -4.46
C GLY A 69 -0.29 -3.99 -3.14
N VAL A 70 0.01 -3.32 -2.04
CA VAL A 70 -0.38 -3.77 -0.70
C VAL A 70 -1.90 -3.92 -0.60
N CYS A 71 -2.67 -2.89 -0.97
CA CYS A 71 -4.12 -2.93 -1.01
C CYS A 71 -4.70 -3.36 -2.37
N GLY A 72 -3.89 -3.38 -3.42
CA GLY A 72 -4.24 -3.95 -4.72
C GLY A 72 -5.20 -3.15 -5.57
N ILE A 73 -5.48 -1.88 -5.27
CA ILE A 73 -6.43 -1.05 -6.02
C ILE A 73 -5.81 -0.63 -7.36
N ARG A 74 -6.45 -0.98 -8.46
CA ARG A 74 -6.11 -0.57 -9.82
C ARG A 74 -7.37 -0.06 -10.53
N TYR A 75 -7.47 1.23 -10.68
CA TYR A 75 -8.55 1.88 -11.40
C TYR A 75 -7.98 2.57 -12.64
N THR A 76 -8.33 2.08 -13.82
CA THR A 76 -7.82 2.57 -15.10
C THR A 76 -8.94 2.56 -16.11
N ASP A 77 -9.17 3.67 -16.79
CA ASP A 77 -10.14 3.83 -17.88
C ASP A 77 -11.57 3.36 -17.51
N GLY A 78 -11.96 3.59 -16.27
CA GLY A 78 -13.27 3.19 -15.75
C GLY A 78 -13.39 1.73 -15.33
N ALA A 79 -12.35 0.93 -15.48
CA ALA A 79 -12.29 -0.45 -15.00
C ALA A 79 -11.63 -0.52 -13.61
N LEU A 80 -12.18 -1.34 -12.72
CA LEU A 80 -11.64 -1.58 -11.39
C LEU A 80 -11.19 -3.04 -11.24
N ALA A 81 -9.92 -3.23 -10.99
CA ALA A 81 -9.36 -4.51 -10.55
C ALA A 81 -8.78 -4.36 -9.13
N ILE A 82 -8.95 -5.39 -8.30
CA ILE A 82 -8.40 -5.42 -6.94
C ILE A 82 -7.60 -6.71 -6.75
N ALA A 83 -6.32 -6.56 -6.49
CA ALA A 83 -5.39 -7.68 -6.28
C ALA A 83 -4.43 -7.36 -5.12
N PRO A 84 -4.88 -7.48 -3.85
CA PRO A 84 -4.07 -7.18 -2.68
C PRO A 84 -2.97 -8.21 -2.50
N THR A 85 -1.87 -7.77 -1.88
CA THR A 85 -0.75 -8.64 -1.51
C THR A 85 -0.55 -8.55 0.01
N PRO A 86 -1.32 -9.29 0.82
CA PRO A 86 -1.18 -9.29 2.27
C PRO A 86 0.15 -9.85 2.72
N ASP A 87 0.68 -9.31 3.82
CA ASP A 87 1.88 -9.85 4.48
C ASP A 87 1.70 -9.82 6.01
N LYS A 88 2.06 -10.93 6.65
CA LYS A 88 1.93 -11.07 8.11
C LYS A 88 2.77 -10.08 8.90
N SER A 89 3.93 -9.68 8.36
CA SER A 89 4.82 -8.72 9.03
C SER A 89 4.18 -7.35 9.22
N LEU A 90 3.28 -6.96 8.29
CA LEU A 90 2.48 -5.74 8.41
C LEU A 90 1.20 -5.95 9.23
N GLY A 91 0.63 -7.15 9.19
CA GLY A 91 -0.56 -7.56 9.94
C GLY A 91 -1.88 -7.08 9.33
N TRP A 92 -1.96 -5.86 8.85
CA TRP A 92 -3.15 -5.30 8.19
C TRP A 92 -2.80 -4.12 7.30
N ALA A 93 -3.62 -3.86 6.30
CA ALA A 93 -3.60 -2.63 5.53
C ALA A 93 -5.01 -2.28 5.04
N LYS A 94 -5.27 -0.99 4.85
CA LYS A 94 -6.52 -0.50 4.27
C LYS A 94 -6.26 0.80 3.51
N ALA A 95 -6.72 0.87 2.28
CA ALA A 95 -6.67 2.07 1.46
C ALA A 95 -8.07 2.47 1.02
N ALA A 96 -8.29 3.77 0.90
CA ALA A 96 -9.47 4.35 0.31
C ALA A 96 -9.04 5.31 -0.80
N TYR A 97 -9.66 5.18 -1.96
CA TYR A 97 -9.38 6.01 -3.13
C TYR A 97 -10.68 6.64 -3.64
N ASP A 98 -10.74 7.97 -3.64
CA ASP A 98 -11.87 8.71 -4.17
C ASP A 98 -11.67 8.86 -5.69
N SER A 99 -12.26 7.93 -6.44
CA SER A 99 -12.20 7.90 -7.90
C SER A 99 -13.31 8.76 -8.51
N PRO A 100 -13.22 9.08 -9.82
CA PRO A 100 -14.33 9.74 -10.53
C PRO A 100 -15.66 8.97 -10.47
N ALA A 101 -15.61 7.65 -10.28
CA ALA A 101 -16.81 6.81 -10.16
C ALA A 101 -17.32 6.67 -8.72
N GLY A 102 -16.60 7.23 -7.74
CA GLY A 102 -16.91 7.16 -6.32
C GLY A 102 -15.82 6.52 -5.50
N ARG A 103 -16.08 6.37 -4.21
CA ARG A 103 -15.09 5.87 -3.25
C ARG A 103 -14.88 4.37 -3.37
N ILE A 104 -13.63 3.96 -3.54
CA ILE A 104 -13.16 2.59 -3.58
C ILE A 104 -12.39 2.32 -2.29
N VAL A 105 -12.70 1.21 -1.61
CA VAL A 105 -11.94 0.77 -0.44
C VAL A 105 -11.46 -0.65 -0.68
N SER A 106 -10.21 -0.90 -0.33
CA SER A 106 -9.63 -2.24 -0.25
C SER A 106 -8.79 -2.36 1.01
N GLY A 107 -9.03 -3.39 1.79
CA GLY A 107 -8.27 -3.67 3.00
C GLY A 107 -8.21 -5.16 3.28
N TRP A 108 -7.25 -5.52 4.13
CA TRP A 108 -7.08 -6.88 4.61
C TRP A 108 -6.49 -6.86 6.03
N ARG A 109 -6.75 -7.92 6.76
CA ARG A 109 -6.24 -8.13 8.12
C ARG A 109 -5.98 -9.60 8.37
N TYR A 110 -4.84 -9.89 8.97
CA TYR A 110 -4.55 -11.21 9.54
C TYR A 110 -5.20 -11.38 10.91
N ASP A 111 -5.76 -12.58 11.13
CA ASP A 111 -6.13 -13.10 12.44
C ASP A 111 -5.51 -14.50 12.55
N GLY A 112 -4.39 -14.58 13.24
CA GLY A 112 -3.53 -15.77 13.21
C GLY A 112 -2.98 -16.05 11.81
N ASP A 113 -3.41 -17.16 11.21
CA ASP A 113 -3.06 -17.56 9.84
C ASP A 113 -4.14 -17.19 8.81
N ALA A 114 -5.31 -16.81 9.26
CA ALA A 114 -6.43 -16.41 8.39
C ALA A 114 -6.29 -14.95 7.95
N VAL A 115 -6.75 -14.66 6.74
CA VAL A 115 -6.85 -13.30 6.21
C VAL A 115 -8.30 -12.99 5.92
N THR A 116 -8.77 -11.88 6.44
CA THR A 116 -10.07 -11.29 6.09
C THR A 116 -9.85 -10.10 5.18
N TYR A 117 -10.64 -10.01 4.13
CA TYR A 117 -10.61 -8.91 3.17
C TYR A 117 -11.89 -8.08 3.28
N GLU A 118 -11.74 -6.76 3.20
CA GLU A 118 -12.83 -5.80 3.18
C GLU A 118 -12.75 -4.94 1.92
N PHE A 119 -13.86 -4.86 1.18
CA PHE A 119 -13.95 -4.05 -0.03
C PHE A 119 -15.18 -3.16 0.00
N GLU A 120 -15.07 -1.96 -0.57
CA GLU A 120 -16.20 -1.10 -0.87
C GLU A 120 -16.12 -0.68 -2.34
N ILE A 121 -17.16 -1.02 -3.09
CA ILE A 121 -17.25 -0.78 -4.53
C ILE A 121 -18.33 0.28 -4.77
N PRO A 122 -18.02 1.38 -5.47
CA PRO A 122 -18.98 2.45 -5.74
C PRO A 122 -20.12 2.00 -6.66
N ALA A 123 -21.25 2.72 -6.59
CA ALA A 123 -22.53 2.33 -7.19
C ALA A 123 -22.51 2.04 -8.71
N ASN A 124 -21.56 2.63 -9.42
CA ASN A 124 -21.50 2.53 -10.89
C ASN A 124 -20.36 1.63 -11.40
N LEU A 125 -19.74 0.83 -10.51
CA LEU A 125 -18.64 -0.06 -10.85
C LEU A 125 -18.93 -1.49 -10.41
N THR A 126 -18.28 -2.42 -11.08
CA THR A 126 -17.96 -3.76 -10.57
C THR A 126 -16.45 -3.86 -10.41
N ALA A 127 -15.98 -4.72 -9.51
CA ALA A 127 -14.55 -4.95 -9.31
C ALA A 127 -14.18 -6.40 -9.62
N ASP A 128 -13.19 -6.59 -10.47
CA ASP A 128 -12.58 -7.91 -10.67
C ASP A 128 -11.51 -8.12 -9.59
N VAL A 129 -11.77 -9.09 -8.71
CA VAL A 129 -10.90 -9.40 -7.57
C VAL A 129 -10.10 -10.64 -7.85
N THR A 130 -8.80 -10.57 -7.58
CA THR A 130 -7.89 -11.73 -7.57
C THR A 130 -7.17 -11.79 -6.23
N LEU A 131 -7.41 -12.84 -5.46
CA LEU A 131 -6.74 -13.06 -4.18
C LEU A 131 -5.46 -13.88 -4.32
N PRO A 132 -4.51 -13.79 -3.37
CA PRO A 132 -3.24 -14.51 -3.43
C PRO A 132 -3.39 -16.04 -3.44
N ASP A 133 -4.48 -16.57 -2.89
CA ASP A 133 -4.81 -18.01 -2.90
C ASP A 133 -5.34 -18.51 -4.25
N GLY A 134 -5.41 -17.61 -5.25
CA GLY A 134 -5.88 -17.93 -6.60
C GLY A 134 -7.37 -17.76 -6.82
N ARG A 135 -8.17 -17.44 -5.79
CA ARG A 135 -9.60 -17.13 -5.97
C ARG A 135 -9.77 -15.90 -6.83
N LYS A 136 -10.70 -16.01 -7.80
CA LYS A 136 -11.07 -14.91 -8.70
C LYS A 136 -12.59 -14.79 -8.72
N PHE A 137 -13.07 -13.57 -8.58
CA PHE A 137 -14.51 -13.28 -8.61
C PHE A 137 -14.75 -11.79 -8.90
N THR A 138 -15.97 -11.46 -9.31
CA THR A 138 -16.39 -10.09 -9.54
C THR A 138 -17.31 -9.65 -8.39
N LEU A 139 -17.05 -8.47 -7.83
CA LEU A 139 -17.88 -7.85 -6.81
C LEU A 139 -18.81 -6.80 -7.44
N ALA A 140 -20.08 -6.87 -7.07
CA ALA A 140 -21.07 -5.83 -7.35
C ALA A 140 -20.82 -4.58 -6.47
N PRO A 141 -21.50 -3.44 -6.76
CA PRO A 141 -21.50 -2.28 -5.88
C PRO A 141 -21.88 -2.64 -4.44
N GLY A 142 -21.24 -1.99 -3.45
CA GLY A 142 -21.52 -2.18 -2.05
C GLY A 142 -20.30 -2.56 -1.21
N LYS A 143 -20.56 -2.95 0.04
CA LYS A 143 -19.55 -3.39 1.00
C LYS A 143 -19.51 -4.91 1.04
N HIS A 144 -18.30 -5.47 1.02
CA HIS A 144 -18.06 -6.90 0.99
C HIS A 144 -17.01 -7.29 2.01
N THR A 145 -17.19 -8.45 2.62
CA THR A 145 -16.19 -9.11 3.47
C THR A 145 -15.97 -10.54 2.95
N VAL A 146 -14.72 -10.92 2.77
CA VAL A 146 -14.33 -12.19 2.17
C VAL A 146 -13.29 -12.88 3.03
#